data_4e98f14b84bf7a10494c15194f769f6c
#
_entry.id   4e98f14b84bf7a10494c15194f769f6c
#
_cell.length_a   1.000
_cell.length_b   1.000
_cell.length_c   1.000
_cell.angle_alpha   90.00
_cell.angle_beta   90.00
_cell.angle_gamma   90.00
#
_symmetry.space_group_name_H-M   'P 1'
#
loop_
_entity.id
_entity.type
_entity.pdbx_description
1 polymer ?
#
loop_
_entity_poly.entity_id
_entity_poly.type
_entity_poly.pdbx_seq_one_letter_code
_entity_poly.pdbx_strand_id
1 'polypeptide(L)'
;MQTILFVPTSSGIGLTSACLGFIRALDYIGLKAGFLKPFSQNITANHESDDSSSVLAKHAFNLNPPPSIDRSRLERVIGDGQLDDLMEEVVAMHQALAEQYDVIVCEGLAADNDSSYAELVNLAIVNALDAKVILVSSGDIASPDSLADKLDIFARDFGGMASERTLGTILMRVKNVDNHYDEAPVAPGKAKVDLAAEQLQAIKSHSPYFDSDKFRLIGVVPFSNTLSVPRTWDVARELDAKWLNEGDAKNRRVLNTLLVARTVANIGDSFTRGNLLVTAG
;
A
#
# COMPACT_ATOMS: atom_id res chain seq x y z
N MET A 1 2.68 -16.35 18.81
CA MET A 1 2.09 -15.29 17.98
C MET A 1 3.15 -14.23 17.72
N GLN A 2 3.22 -13.69 16.52
CA GLN A 2 4.19 -12.64 16.14
C GLN A 2 3.44 -11.43 15.54
N THR A 3 3.87 -10.23 15.90
CA THR A 3 3.32 -8.98 15.34
C THR A 3 4.34 -8.37 14.39
N ILE A 4 3.86 -7.94 13.22
CA ILE A 4 4.70 -7.32 12.18
C ILE A 4 4.05 -5.99 11.79
N LEU A 5 4.75 -4.89 12.05
CA LEU A 5 4.34 -3.56 11.61
C LEU A 5 4.94 -3.27 10.22
N PHE A 6 4.08 -2.88 9.30
CA PHE A 6 4.46 -2.41 7.98
C PHE A 6 4.60 -0.89 8.00
N VAL A 7 5.81 -0.40 7.85
CA VAL A 7 6.13 1.03 7.90
C VAL A 7 6.43 1.55 6.50
N PRO A 8 5.65 2.50 5.99
CA PRO A 8 5.88 3.06 4.67
C PRO A 8 6.99 4.13 4.70
N THR A 9 7.84 4.16 3.69
CA THR A 9 8.88 5.20 3.54
C THR A 9 8.39 6.45 2.80
N SER A 10 7.16 6.46 2.32
CA SER A 10 6.47 7.63 1.73
C SER A 10 4.97 7.35 1.59
N SER A 11 4.17 8.40 1.39
CA SER A 11 2.75 8.27 1.14
C SER A 11 2.46 7.63 -0.23
N GLY A 12 1.29 7.01 -0.35
CA GLY A 12 0.78 6.50 -1.64
C GLY A 12 1.57 5.37 -2.30
N ILE A 13 2.48 4.69 -1.59
CA ILE A 13 3.30 3.60 -2.14
C ILE A 13 2.57 2.26 -2.28
N GLY A 14 1.35 2.15 -1.77
CA GLY A 14 0.58 0.91 -1.78
C GLY A 14 0.76 0.07 -0.51
N LEU A 15 0.89 0.72 0.65
CA LEU A 15 1.08 0.07 1.95
C LEU A 15 0.03 -1.01 2.23
N THR A 16 -1.26 -0.68 2.10
CA THR A 16 -2.35 -1.64 2.27
C THR A 16 -2.22 -2.86 1.35
N SER A 17 -1.83 -2.62 0.09
CA SER A 17 -1.60 -3.72 -0.86
C SER A 17 -0.43 -4.62 -0.43
N ALA A 18 0.62 -4.05 0.16
CA ALA A 18 1.74 -4.82 0.72
C ALA A 18 1.28 -5.67 1.92
N CYS A 19 0.52 -5.08 2.85
CA CYS A 19 -0.04 -5.80 4.00
C CYS A 19 -0.94 -6.96 3.56
N LEU A 20 -1.89 -6.71 2.66
CA LEU A 20 -2.82 -7.74 2.17
C LEU A 20 -2.11 -8.82 1.34
N GLY A 21 -1.12 -8.43 0.54
CA GLY A 21 -0.27 -9.38 -0.19
C GLY A 21 0.52 -10.29 0.74
N PHE A 22 1.03 -9.74 1.85
CA PHE A 22 1.74 -10.51 2.86
C PHE A 22 0.81 -11.45 3.63
N ILE A 23 -0.40 -11.01 4.00
CA ILE A 23 -1.44 -11.87 4.58
C ILE A 23 -1.73 -13.05 3.65
N ARG A 24 -1.86 -12.78 2.33
CA ARG A 24 -2.08 -13.84 1.35
C ARG A 24 -0.92 -14.83 1.28
N ALA A 25 0.30 -14.34 1.38
CA ALA A 25 1.49 -15.21 1.39
C ALA A 25 1.54 -16.10 2.65
N LEU A 26 1.17 -15.56 3.81
CA LEU A 26 1.06 -16.34 5.06
C LEU A 26 -0.03 -17.40 4.97
N ASP A 27 -1.20 -17.05 4.45
CA ASP A 27 -2.31 -18.00 4.22
C ASP A 27 -1.88 -19.14 3.29
N TYR A 28 -1.08 -18.85 2.27
CA TYR A 28 -0.58 -19.85 1.32
C TYR A 28 0.34 -20.92 1.99
N ILE A 29 1.04 -20.55 3.05
CA ILE A 29 1.88 -21.46 3.82
C ILE A 29 1.16 -22.02 5.06
N GLY A 30 -0.14 -21.76 5.21
CA GLY A 30 -0.99 -22.32 6.26
C GLY A 30 -0.95 -21.58 7.59
N LEU A 31 -0.39 -20.35 7.64
CA LEU A 31 -0.43 -19.50 8.83
C LEU A 31 -1.67 -18.60 8.82
N LYS A 32 -2.35 -18.55 9.95
CA LYS A 32 -3.50 -17.64 10.13
C LYS A 32 -3.01 -16.24 10.44
N ALA A 33 -3.25 -15.30 9.53
CA ALA A 33 -2.86 -13.92 9.70
C ALA A 33 -4.08 -13.02 9.98
N GLY A 34 -3.98 -12.19 11.04
CA GLY A 34 -4.92 -11.12 11.34
C GLY A 34 -4.45 -9.78 10.78
N PHE A 35 -5.36 -8.85 10.62
CA PHE A 35 -5.07 -7.48 10.17
C PHE A 35 -5.41 -6.48 11.27
N LEU A 36 -4.51 -5.55 11.54
CA LEU A 36 -4.68 -4.45 12.48
C LEU A 36 -4.27 -3.14 11.84
N LYS A 37 -5.16 -2.16 11.83
CA LYS A 37 -4.87 -0.76 11.49
C LYS A 37 -5.24 0.12 12.67
N PRO A 38 -4.27 0.49 13.53
CA PRO A 38 -4.58 1.22 14.76
C PRO A 38 -5.20 2.59 14.51
N PHE A 39 -4.72 3.31 13.49
CA PHE A 39 -5.13 4.68 13.22
C PHE A 39 -5.61 4.85 11.79
N SER A 40 -6.76 5.50 11.62
CA SER A 40 -7.27 5.86 10.29
C SER A 40 -6.51 7.05 9.71
N GLN A 41 -6.29 7.01 8.39
CA GLN A 41 -5.73 8.13 7.63
C GLN A 41 -6.77 8.83 6.74
N ASN A 42 -8.01 8.38 6.79
CA ASN A 42 -9.10 8.96 6.00
C ASN A 42 -9.44 10.37 6.52
N ILE A 43 -9.49 11.34 5.60
CA ILE A 43 -9.87 12.75 5.89
C ILE A 43 -11.39 12.94 5.78
N THR A 44 -12.17 11.88 5.53
CA THR A 44 -13.61 12.01 5.31
C THR A 44 -14.33 12.49 6.57
N ALA A 45 -15.07 13.59 6.42
CA ALA A 45 -15.83 14.24 7.50
C ALA A 45 -16.97 13.38 8.12
N ASN A 46 -17.22 12.21 7.58
CA ASN A 46 -18.20 11.27 8.09
C ASN A 46 -17.50 10.25 9.00
N HIS A 47 -17.59 10.46 10.29
CA HIS A 47 -17.06 9.61 11.37
C HIS A 47 -17.61 8.16 11.41
N GLU A 48 -18.46 7.76 10.47
CA GLU A 48 -19.14 6.45 10.46
C GLU A 48 -18.58 5.46 9.43
N SER A 49 -17.57 5.82 8.62
CA SER A 49 -17.02 4.87 7.67
C SER A 49 -15.76 4.20 8.21
N ASP A 50 -15.78 2.88 8.28
CA ASP A 50 -14.60 2.05 8.55
C ASP A 50 -13.42 2.51 7.68
N ASP A 51 -12.20 2.42 8.22
CA ASP A 51 -10.99 2.70 7.44
C ASP A 51 -10.95 1.83 6.19
N SER A 52 -10.59 2.42 5.05
CA SER A 52 -10.60 1.74 3.75
C SER A 52 -9.73 0.48 3.70
N SER A 53 -8.61 0.46 4.44
CA SER A 53 -7.73 -0.71 4.54
C SER A 53 -8.42 -1.85 5.30
N SER A 54 -9.12 -1.52 6.39
CA SER A 54 -9.89 -2.48 7.18
C SER A 54 -11.06 -3.06 6.37
N VAL A 55 -11.75 -2.23 5.59
CA VAL A 55 -12.80 -2.67 4.67
C VAL A 55 -12.24 -3.62 3.61
N LEU A 56 -11.09 -3.31 3.03
CA LEU A 56 -10.42 -4.19 2.06
C LEU A 56 -10.00 -5.52 2.67
N ALA A 57 -9.44 -5.52 3.89
CA ALA A 57 -9.07 -6.73 4.61
C ALA A 57 -10.29 -7.64 4.87
N LYS A 58 -11.41 -7.04 5.28
CA LYS A 58 -12.68 -7.73 5.48
C LYS A 58 -13.20 -8.37 4.19
N HIS A 59 -13.20 -7.62 3.08
CA HIS A 59 -13.74 -8.12 1.81
C HIS A 59 -12.83 -9.14 1.11
N ALA A 60 -11.50 -8.95 1.17
CA ALA A 60 -10.56 -9.79 0.45
C ALA A 60 -10.26 -11.11 1.17
N PHE A 61 -10.28 -11.12 2.51
CA PHE A 61 -9.84 -12.25 3.34
C PHE A 61 -10.86 -12.68 4.38
N ASN A 62 -12.03 -12.06 4.41
CA ASN A 62 -13.05 -12.32 5.43
C ASN A 62 -12.52 -12.12 6.87
N LEU A 63 -11.59 -11.17 7.04
CA LEU A 63 -11.07 -10.79 8.35
C LEU A 63 -12.04 -9.83 9.05
N ASN A 64 -11.93 -9.77 10.37
CA ASN A 64 -12.73 -8.84 11.17
C ASN A 64 -11.78 -7.97 12.02
N PRO A 65 -11.08 -6.98 11.40
CA PRO A 65 -10.20 -6.09 12.13
C PRO A 65 -11.01 -5.21 13.09
N PRO A 66 -10.45 -4.85 14.25
CA PRO A 66 -11.06 -3.85 15.12
C PRO A 66 -11.14 -2.49 14.42
N PRO A 67 -12.10 -1.63 14.80
CA PRO A 67 -12.21 -0.28 14.24
C PRO A 67 -10.98 0.55 14.55
N SER A 68 -10.49 1.30 13.56
CA SER A 68 -9.34 2.19 13.73
C SER A 68 -9.69 3.43 14.56
N ILE A 69 -8.73 3.95 15.30
CA ILE A 69 -8.84 5.21 16.00
C ILE A 69 -8.82 6.36 14.98
N ASP A 70 -9.72 7.33 15.13
CA ASP A 70 -9.84 8.46 14.21
C ASP A 70 -8.59 9.35 14.20
N ARG A 71 -8.22 9.84 13.02
CA ARG A 71 -7.11 10.77 12.83
C ARG A 71 -7.24 12.02 13.70
N SER A 72 -8.42 12.62 13.77
CA SER A 72 -8.66 13.83 14.58
C SER A 72 -8.45 13.60 16.08
N ARG A 73 -8.74 12.40 16.57
CA ARG A 73 -8.46 11.99 17.95
C ARG A 73 -6.95 11.81 18.17
N LEU A 74 -6.27 11.15 17.24
CA LEU A 74 -4.82 10.97 17.29
C LEU A 74 -4.10 12.33 17.33
N GLU A 75 -4.43 13.25 16.43
CA GLU A 75 -3.82 14.57 16.36
C GLU A 75 -4.01 15.39 17.66
N ARG A 76 -5.20 15.32 18.24
CA ARG A 76 -5.48 15.98 19.53
C ARG A 76 -4.62 15.41 20.65
N VAL A 77 -4.59 14.09 20.79
CA VAL A 77 -3.86 13.43 21.87
C VAL A 77 -2.34 13.62 21.74
N ILE A 78 -1.82 13.65 20.51
CA ILE A 78 -0.41 14.02 20.28
C ILE A 78 -0.15 15.46 20.70
N GLY A 79 -1.06 16.39 20.37
CA GLY A 79 -0.96 17.79 20.80
C GLY A 79 -0.96 17.98 22.33
N ASP A 80 -1.67 17.10 23.04
CA ASP A 80 -1.74 17.09 24.50
C ASP A 80 -0.58 16.32 25.17
N GLY A 81 0.30 15.66 24.37
CA GLY A 81 1.43 14.88 24.87
C GLY A 81 1.03 13.55 25.54
N GLN A 82 -0.15 13.01 25.24
CA GLN A 82 -0.74 11.82 25.87
C GLN A 82 -0.76 10.59 24.92
N LEU A 83 0.26 10.44 24.09
CA LEU A 83 0.32 9.33 23.13
C LEU A 83 0.28 7.95 23.79
N ASP A 84 0.80 7.84 25.02
CA ASP A 84 0.84 6.56 25.77
C ASP A 84 -0.58 6.03 26.06
N ASP A 85 -1.56 6.90 26.32
CA ASP A 85 -2.96 6.50 26.55
C ASP A 85 -3.55 5.82 25.29
N LEU A 86 -3.19 6.32 24.09
CA LEU A 86 -3.60 5.69 22.84
C LEU A 86 -2.89 4.35 22.60
N MET A 87 -1.66 4.20 23.06
CA MET A 87 -0.96 2.94 22.94
C MET A 87 -1.58 1.85 23.81
N GLU A 88 -2.15 2.16 24.95
CA GLU A 88 -2.94 1.19 25.75
C GLU A 88 -4.16 0.70 24.97
N GLU A 89 -4.85 1.57 24.24
CA GLU A 89 -5.96 1.19 23.38
C GLU A 89 -5.50 0.34 22.21
N VAL A 90 -4.37 0.68 21.58
CA VAL A 90 -3.76 -0.14 20.52
C VAL A 90 -3.39 -1.54 21.02
N VAL A 91 -2.85 -1.65 22.24
CA VAL A 91 -2.58 -2.94 22.88
C VAL A 91 -3.87 -3.73 23.10
N ALA A 92 -4.95 -3.09 23.54
CA ALA A 92 -6.25 -3.76 23.72
C ALA A 92 -6.82 -4.26 22.37
N MET A 93 -6.73 -3.45 21.29
CA MET A 93 -7.12 -3.87 19.94
C MET A 93 -6.31 -5.07 19.46
N HIS A 94 -5.02 -5.07 19.73
CA HIS A 94 -4.11 -6.18 19.38
C HIS A 94 -4.45 -7.44 20.14
N GLN A 95 -4.69 -7.34 21.46
CA GLN A 95 -5.03 -8.48 22.31
C GLN A 95 -6.33 -9.17 21.86
N ALA A 96 -7.32 -8.43 21.38
CA ALA A 96 -8.55 -8.98 20.83
C ALA A 96 -8.33 -9.90 19.60
N LEU A 97 -7.21 -9.72 18.89
CA LEU A 97 -6.81 -10.56 17.75
C LEU A 97 -5.86 -11.69 18.15
N ALA A 98 -5.10 -11.51 19.22
CA ALA A 98 -3.95 -12.34 19.57
C ALA A 98 -4.28 -13.85 19.76
N GLU A 99 -5.50 -14.17 20.24
CA GLU A 99 -5.93 -15.55 20.46
C GLU A 99 -6.39 -16.27 19.18
N GLN A 100 -6.63 -15.51 18.10
CA GLN A 100 -7.26 -16.02 16.89
C GLN A 100 -6.26 -16.27 15.75
N TYR A 101 -5.08 -15.62 15.81
CA TYR A 101 -4.13 -15.57 14.71
C TYR A 101 -2.70 -15.93 15.13
N ASP A 102 -1.95 -16.55 14.22
CA ASP A 102 -0.54 -16.88 14.40
C ASP A 102 0.35 -15.65 14.21
N VAL A 103 -0.05 -14.77 13.28
CA VAL A 103 0.64 -13.54 12.93
C VAL A 103 -0.36 -12.39 12.86
N ILE A 104 -0.03 -11.24 13.44
CA ILE A 104 -0.80 -10.00 13.26
C ILE A 104 -0.01 -9.08 12.34
N VAL A 105 -0.59 -8.77 11.18
CA VAL A 105 -0.08 -7.78 10.22
C VAL A 105 -0.67 -6.43 10.61
N CYS A 106 0.18 -5.54 11.11
CA CYS A 106 -0.20 -4.21 11.53
C CYS A 106 0.17 -3.19 10.44
N GLU A 107 -0.79 -2.40 9.98
CA GLU A 107 -0.56 -1.33 9.01
C GLU A 107 -0.24 -0.02 9.75
N GLY A 108 0.98 0.50 9.54
CA GLY A 108 1.44 1.75 10.11
C GLY A 108 0.88 2.99 9.40
N LEU A 109 1.32 4.14 9.88
CA LEU A 109 0.97 5.43 9.30
C LEU A 109 1.98 5.85 8.23
N ALA A 110 1.49 6.36 7.11
CA ALA A 110 2.32 7.05 6.14
C ALA A 110 2.47 8.53 6.53
N ALA A 111 3.69 9.06 6.42
CA ALA A 111 3.89 10.50 6.49
C ALA A 111 3.20 11.16 5.29
N ASP A 112 2.40 12.17 5.54
CA ASP A 112 1.83 13.07 4.54
C ASP A 112 2.36 14.50 4.73
N ASN A 113 2.04 15.39 3.80
CA ASN A 113 2.55 16.77 3.86
C ASN A 113 2.02 17.55 5.08
N ASP A 114 0.92 17.09 5.69
CA ASP A 114 0.23 17.75 6.79
C ASP A 114 0.53 17.09 8.14
N SER A 115 1.20 15.91 8.17
CA SER A 115 1.44 15.15 9.40
C SER A 115 2.90 14.69 9.54
N SER A 116 3.66 15.38 10.38
CA SER A 116 5.03 15.01 10.74
C SER A 116 5.12 13.96 11.86
N TYR A 117 4.00 13.52 12.42
CA TYR A 117 3.95 12.62 13.58
C TYR A 117 3.98 11.12 13.23
N ALA A 118 3.92 10.76 11.95
CA ALA A 118 3.79 9.36 11.54
C ALA A 118 4.96 8.49 12.05
N GLU A 119 6.19 9.00 12.01
CA GLU A 119 7.38 8.30 12.50
C GLU A 119 7.29 8.05 14.02
N LEU A 120 6.91 9.09 14.79
CA LEU A 120 6.73 9.00 16.23
C LEU A 120 5.67 7.93 16.61
N VAL A 121 4.55 7.94 15.91
CA VAL A 121 3.44 7.00 16.17
C VAL A 121 3.83 5.58 15.76
N ASN A 122 4.47 5.39 14.62
CA ASN A 122 4.95 4.07 14.20
C ASN A 122 5.96 3.49 15.20
N LEU A 123 6.86 4.31 15.72
CA LEU A 123 7.80 3.90 16.76
C LEU A 123 7.09 3.53 18.06
N ALA A 124 6.08 4.32 18.48
CA ALA A 124 5.26 4.01 19.65
C ALA A 124 4.51 2.69 19.50
N ILE A 125 3.91 2.41 18.32
CA ILE A 125 3.27 1.12 18.02
C ILE A 125 4.25 -0.03 18.12
N VAL A 126 5.46 0.10 17.53
CA VAL A 126 6.50 -0.95 17.59
C VAL A 126 6.85 -1.27 19.04
N ASN A 127 7.02 -0.26 19.87
CA ASN A 127 7.38 -0.44 21.28
C ASN A 127 6.21 -1.03 22.10
N ALA A 128 4.99 -0.57 21.88
CA ALA A 128 3.81 -1.04 22.61
C ALA A 128 3.44 -2.49 22.29
N LEU A 129 3.66 -2.93 21.04
CA LEU A 129 3.30 -4.28 20.58
C LEU A 129 4.50 -5.24 20.51
N ASP A 130 5.70 -4.80 20.86
CA ASP A 130 6.96 -5.53 20.61
C ASP A 130 7.03 -6.10 19.17
N ALA A 131 6.63 -5.26 18.21
CA ALA A 131 6.47 -5.67 16.84
C ALA A 131 7.79 -5.72 16.09
N LYS A 132 7.90 -6.67 15.16
CA LYS A 132 8.93 -6.63 14.12
C LYS A 132 8.50 -5.65 13.03
N VAL A 133 9.45 -5.13 12.26
CA VAL A 133 9.22 -4.10 11.26
C VAL A 133 9.57 -4.60 9.87
N ILE A 134 8.68 -4.37 8.91
CA ILE A 134 8.94 -4.47 7.48
C ILE A 134 8.79 -3.07 6.90
N LEU A 135 9.85 -2.55 6.28
CA LEU A 135 9.79 -1.30 5.55
C LEU A 135 9.11 -1.51 4.19
N VAL A 136 8.18 -0.65 3.84
CA VAL A 136 7.55 -0.65 2.50
C VAL A 136 8.05 0.57 1.75
N SER A 137 8.73 0.35 0.64
CA SER A 137 9.32 1.43 -0.15
C SER A 137 8.92 1.33 -1.62
N SER A 138 9.05 2.46 -2.34
CA SER A 138 8.88 2.45 -3.79
C SER A 138 10.12 1.85 -4.44
N GLY A 139 9.92 0.95 -5.40
CA GLY A 139 10.98 0.47 -6.29
C GLY A 139 11.25 1.40 -7.47
N ASP A 140 10.50 2.49 -7.60
CA ASP A 140 10.70 3.53 -8.62
C ASP A 140 11.71 4.58 -8.10
N ILE A 141 12.96 4.19 -7.96
CA ILE A 141 14.04 5.01 -7.42
C ILE A 141 15.15 5.09 -8.45
N ALA A 142 15.81 6.25 -8.50
CA ALA A 142 16.82 6.58 -9.51
C ALA A 142 18.05 5.66 -9.51
N SER A 143 18.40 5.09 -8.34
CA SER A 143 19.51 4.13 -8.22
C SER A 143 19.35 3.20 -7.03
N PRO A 144 19.95 1.99 -7.06
CA PRO A 144 19.98 1.08 -5.92
C PRO A 144 20.61 1.68 -4.66
N ASP A 145 21.63 2.52 -4.80
CA ASP A 145 22.30 3.15 -3.66
C ASP A 145 21.39 4.15 -2.95
N SER A 146 20.64 4.97 -3.71
CA SER A 146 19.69 5.91 -3.12
C SER A 146 18.53 5.20 -2.43
N LEU A 147 18.17 4.00 -2.87
CA LEU A 147 17.21 3.16 -2.18
C LEU A 147 17.76 2.64 -0.84
N ALA A 148 19.00 2.17 -0.85
CA ALA A 148 19.68 1.68 0.35
C ALA A 148 19.83 2.78 1.40
N ASP A 149 20.27 3.97 1.01
CA ASP A 149 20.39 5.14 1.90
C ASP A 149 19.03 5.51 2.51
N LYS A 150 17.98 5.53 1.70
CA LYS A 150 16.62 5.81 2.17
C LYS A 150 16.17 4.77 3.20
N LEU A 151 16.38 3.49 2.91
CA LEU A 151 15.98 2.41 3.82
C LEU A 151 16.80 2.44 5.12
N ASP A 152 18.09 2.77 5.06
CA ASP A 152 18.92 2.94 6.25
C ASP A 152 18.42 4.06 7.15
N ILE A 153 18.05 5.20 6.57
CA ILE A 153 17.48 6.33 7.32
C ILE A 153 16.23 5.89 8.07
N PHE A 154 15.26 5.26 7.39
CA PHE A 154 14.02 4.81 8.02
C PHE A 154 14.24 3.67 9.03
N ALA A 155 15.22 2.80 8.81
CA ALA A 155 15.51 1.70 9.71
C ALA A 155 16.11 2.17 11.05
N ARG A 156 16.75 3.34 11.11
CA ARG A 156 17.43 3.87 12.32
C ARG A 156 16.48 3.98 13.50
N ASP A 157 15.26 4.42 13.29
CA ASP A 157 14.24 4.55 14.34
C ASP A 157 13.88 3.22 14.99
N PHE A 158 14.11 2.12 14.28
CA PHE A 158 13.82 0.75 14.72
C PHE A 158 15.08 -0.03 15.11
N GLY A 159 16.21 0.66 15.31
CA GLY A 159 17.48 0.07 15.70
C GLY A 159 18.43 -0.24 14.54
N GLY A 160 18.12 0.24 13.33
CA GLY A 160 18.92 0.09 12.12
C GLY A 160 18.63 -1.19 11.33
N MET A 161 19.19 -1.26 10.12
CA MET A 161 19.01 -2.42 9.21
C MET A 161 19.59 -3.72 9.78
N ALA A 162 20.53 -3.66 10.72
CA ALA A 162 21.12 -4.83 11.36
C ALA A 162 20.35 -5.29 12.61
N SER A 163 19.29 -4.57 13.00
CA SER A 163 18.49 -4.88 14.17
C SER A 163 17.63 -6.13 13.93
N GLU A 164 17.48 -6.95 14.96
CA GLU A 164 16.54 -8.08 14.93
C GLU A 164 15.07 -7.63 14.82
N ARG A 165 14.79 -6.36 15.09
CA ARG A 165 13.44 -5.78 14.91
C ARG A 165 13.12 -5.52 13.45
N THR A 166 14.10 -5.18 12.61
CA THR A 166 13.91 -4.82 11.21
C THR A 166 14.13 -6.04 10.32
N LEU A 167 13.05 -6.67 9.89
CA LEU A 167 13.12 -7.92 9.11
C LEU A 167 13.59 -7.71 7.67
N GLY A 168 13.31 -6.52 7.10
CA GLY A 168 13.65 -6.22 5.71
C GLY A 168 12.69 -5.26 5.06
N THR A 169 12.64 -5.32 3.73
CA THR A 169 11.79 -4.44 2.92
C THR A 169 10.96 -5.17 1.89
N ILE A 170 9.81 -4.58 1.55
CA ILE A 170 9.02 -4.89 0.37
C ILE A 170 9.07 -3.68 -0.56
N LEU A 171 9.46 -3.91 -1.81
CA LEU A 171 9.49 -2.88 -2.83
C LEU A 171 8.21 -2.91 -3.66
N MET A 172 7.50 -1.78 -3.65
CA MET A 172 6.29 -1.57 -4.40
C MET A 172 6.58 -0.82 -5.69
N ARG A 173 5.75 -1.00 -6.72
CA ARG A 173 5.84 -0.29 -8.00
C ARG A 173 7.18 -0.43 -8.70
N VAL A 174 7.80 -1.60 -8.62
CA VAL A 174 9.05 -1.86 -9.31
C VAL A 174 8.79 -1.85 -10.82
N LYS A 175 9.48 -0.96 -11.52
CA LYS A 175 9.46 -0.91 -13.00
C LYS A 175 10.37 -1.99 -13.56
N ASN A 176 10.07 -2.49 -14.77
CA ASN A 176 10.96 -3.40 -15.46
C ASN A 176 12.33 -2.74 -15.69
N VAL A 177 13.40 -3.50 -15.49
CA VAL A 177 14.79 -3.04 -15.62
C VAL A 177 15.07 -2.44 -17.01
N ASP A 178 14.32 -2.87 -18.02
CA ASP A 178 14.47 -2.45 -19.42
C ASP A 178 13.70 -1.19 -19.80
N ASN A 179 13.11 -0.46 -18.83
CA ASN A 179 12.32 0.76 -19.07
C ASN A 179 11.19 0.63 -20.11
N HIS A 180 10.87 -0.56 -20.56
CA HIS A 180 9.72 -0.80 -21.41
C HIS A 180 8.47 -0.95 -20.56
N TYR A 181 7.53 -0.04 -20.72
CA TYR A 181 6.15 -0.27 -20.33
C TYR A 181 5.63 -1.38 -21.22
N ASP A 182 5.65 -2.62 -20.76
CA ASP A 182 5.03 -3.71 -21.50
C ASP A 182 3.52 -3.46 -21.57
N GLU A 183 3.08 -2.92 -22.71
CA GLU A 183 1.68 -2.77 -23.07
C GLU A 183 1.03 -4.13 -23.39
N ALA A 184 1.79 -5.19 -23.42
CA ALA A 184 1.27 -6.53 -23.72
C ALA A 184 0.41 -7.06 -22.55
N PRO A 185 -0.83 -7.51 -22.84
CA PRO A 185 -1.65 -8.15 -21.82
C PRO A 185 -1.00 -9.48 -21.41
N VAL A 186 -0.37 -9.48 -20.24
CA VAL A 186 0.19 -10.69 -19.64
C VAL A 186 -0.96 -11.65 -19.32
N ALA A 187 -0.90 -12.86 -19.86
CA ALA A 187 -1.88 -13.90 -19.60
C ALA A 187 -2.00 -14.17 -18.07
N PRO A 188 -3.20 -14.33 -17.53
CA PRO A 188 -3.40 -14.48 -16.10
C PRO A 188 -2.76 -15.79 -15.61
N GLY A 189 -1.88 -15.68 -14.61
CA GLY A 189 -1.38 -16.80 -13.82
C GLY A 189 0.14 -16.96 -13.76
N LYS A 190 0.79 -17.52 -14.75
CA LYS A 190 2.22 -17.89 -14.68
C LYS A 190 3.20 -16.73 -14.87
N ALA A 191 2.95 -15.84 -15.81
CA ALA A 191 3.92 -14.83 -16.22
C ALA A 191 4.22 -13.75 -15.14
N LYS A 192 3.28 -13.48 -14.22
CA LYS A 192 3.48 -12.46 -13.18
C LYS A 192 4.40 -12.89 -12.04
N VAL A 193 4.39 -14.18 -11.70
CA VAL A 193 5.24 -14.74 -10.65
C VAL A 193 6.69 -14.80 -11.14
N ASP A 194 6.89 -15.20 -12.38
CA ASP A 194 8.22 -15.31 -12.98
C ASP A 194 8.88 -13.92 -13.12
N LEU A 195 8.12 -12.91 -13.55
CA LEU A 195 8.61 -11.53 -13.65
C LEU A 195 9.03 -10.94 -12.29
N ALA A 196 8.25 -11.17 -11.24
CA ALA A 196 8.61 -10.72 -9.91
C ALA A 196 9.86 -11.42 -9.38
N ALA A 197 10.05 -12.68 -9.67
CA ALA A 197 11.24 -13.43 -9.30
C ALA A 197 12.50 -12.94 -10.05
N GLU A 198 12.39 -12.66 -11.34
CA GLU A 198 13.47 -12.08 -12.16
C GLU A 198 13.86 -10.68 -11.65
N GLN A 199 12.88 -9.83 -11.35
CA GLN A 199 13.12 -8.50 -10.79
C GLN A 199 13.76 -8.57 -9.41
N LEU A 200 13.31 -9.49 -8.56
CA LEU A 200 13.92 -9.74 -7.26
C LEU A 200 15.40 -10.11 -7.40
N GLN A 201 15.69 -11.03 -8.30
CA GLN A 201 17.07 -11.46 -8.55
C GLN A 201 17.93 -10.34 -9.13
N ALA A 202 17.40 -9.56 -10.06
CA ALA A 202 18.10 -8.40 -10.62
C ALA A 202 18.44 -7.36 -9.54
N ILE A 203 17.49 -7.01 -8.67
CA ILE A 203 17.73 -6.05 -7.57
C ILE A 203 18.77 -6.60 -6.59
N LYS A 204 18.69 -7.87 -6.21
CA LYS A 204 19.67 -8.50 -5.33
C LYS A 204 21.08 -8.50 -5.93
N SER A 205 21.23 -8.76 -7.22
CA SER A 205 22.52 -8.75 -7.89
C SER A 205 23.16 -7.36 -8.01
N HIS A 206 22.37 -6.29 -7.98
CA HIS A 206 22.83 -4.92 -8.11
C HIS A 206 23.06 -4.20 -6.77
N SER A 207 22.64 -4.78 -5.65
CA SER A 207 22.78 -4.14 -4.35
C SER A 207 23.25 -5.14 -3.29
N PRO A 208 24.50 -5.03 -2.81
CA PRO A 208 25.04 -5.90 -1.76
C PRO A 208 24.29 -5.73 -0.42
N TYR A 209 23.54 -4.65 -0.24
CA TYR A 209 22.75 -4.43 0.97
C TYR A 209 21.64 -5.46 1.18
N PHE A 210 21.11 -6.03 0.09
CA PHE A 210 20.03 -7.02 0.14
C PHE A 210 20.54 -8.47 0.20
N ASP A 211 21.85 -8.67 0.20
CA ASP A 211 22.48 -9.99 0.32
C ASP A 211 22.85 -10.33 1.77
N SER A 212 22.49 -9.44 2.72
CA SER A 212 22.74 -9.68 4.14
C SER A 212 21.62 -10.52 4.75
N ASP A 213 21.97 -11.50 5.61
CA ASP A 213 21.01 -12.28 6.38
C ASP A 213 20.19 -11.44 7.38
N LYS A 214 20.62 -10.22 7.64
CA LYS A 214 20.04 -9.33 8.65
C LYS A 214 18.92 -8.43 8.13
N PHE A 215 19.05 -7.95 6.89
CA PHE A 215 18.02 -7.12 6.26
C PHE A 215 17.67 -7.70 4.89
N ARG A 216 16.48 -8.22 4.75
CA ARG A 216 16.09 -9.00 3.57
C ARG A 216 15.23 -8.18 2.61
N LEU A 217 15.46 -8.36 1.32
CA LEU A 217 14.45 -8.02 0.33
C LEU A 217 13.40 -9.14 0.35
N ILE A 218 12.29 -8.88 1.07
CA ILE A 218 11.24 -9.86 1.35
C ILE A 218 10.40 -10.10 0.10
N GLY A 219 10.15 -9.04 -0.67
CA GLY A 219 9.35 -9.15 -1.89
C GLY A 219 9.42 -7.91 -2.78
N VAL A 220 9.05 -8.09 -4.02
CA VAL A 220 8.86 -7.02 -5.00
C VAL A 220 7.47 -7.10 -5.60
N VAL A 221 6.82 -5.96 -5.74
CA VAL A 221 5.52 -5.84 -6.40
C VAL A 221 5.70 -5.00 -7.66
N PRO A 222 5.58 -5.62 -8.84
CA PRO A 222 5.74 -4.91 -10.10
C PRO A 222 4.69 -3.81 -10.27
N PHE A 223 5.07 -2.73 -10.94
CA PHE A 223 4.12 -1.70 -11.36
C PHE A 223 3.19 -2.28 -12.44
N SER A 224 1.90 -2.03 -12.29
CA SER A 224 0.90 -2.42 -13.28
C SER A 224 0.11 -1.21 -13.74
N ASN A 225 0.36 -0.76 -14.96
CA ASN A 225 -0.39 0.34 -15.58
C ASN A 225 -1.91 0.08 -15.53
N THR A 226 -2.32 -1.14 -15.83
CA THR A 226 -3.74 -1.51 -15.83
C THR A 226 -4.41 -1.37 -14.47
N LEU A 227 -3.69 -1.67 -13.38
CA LEU A 227 -4.24 -1.55 -12.02
C LEU A 227 -4.19 -0.11 -11.48
N SER A 228 -3.29 0.73 -12.02
CA SER A 228 -3.06 2.10 -11.54
C SER A 228 -4.04 3.11 -12.14
N VAL A 229 -4.72 2.75 -13.24
CA VAL A 229 -5.67 3.66 -13.90
C VAL A 229 -7.09 3.51 -13.34
N PRO A 230 -7.84 4.63 -13.19
CA PRO A 230 -9.19 4.61 -12.64
C PRO A 230 -10.14 3.86 -13.56
N ARG A 231 -11.24 3.36 -13.00
CA ARG A 231 -12.36 2.86 -13.79
C ARG A 231 -13.26 4.02 -14.23
N THR A 232 -14.00 3.83 -15.29
CA THR A 232 -15.00 4.82 -15.73
C THR A 232 -16.01 5.15 -14.63
N TRP A 233 -16.37 4.14 -13.82
CA TRP A 233 -17.22 4.30 -12.65
C TRP A 233 -16.62 5.24 -11.61
N ASP A 234 -15.33 5.10 -11.30
CA ASP A 234 -14.64 5.91 -10.30
C ASP A 234 -14.56 7.37 -10.75
N VAL A 235 -14.24 7.59 -12.03
CA VAL A 235 -14.21 8.93 -12.63
C VAL A 235 -15.59 9.60 -12.60
N ALA A 236 -16.64 8.86 -12.96
CA ALA A 236 -18.00 9.40 -12.95
C ALA A 236 -18.49 9.77 -11.56
N ARG A 237 -18.14 8.96 -10.55
CA ARG A 237 -18.47 9.22 -9.14
C ARG A 237 -17.75 10.46 -8.62
N GLU A 238 -16.47 10.62 -8.93
CA GLU A 238 -15.67 11.78 -8.49
C GLU A 238 -16.15 13.10 -9.10
N LEU A 239 -16.66 13.01 -10.34
CA LEU A 239 -17.20 14.17 -11.06
C LEU A 239 -18.71 14.41 -10.79
N ASP A 240 -19.35 13.61 -9.95
CA ASP A 240 -20.80 13.60 -9.76
C ASP A 240 -21.57 13.57 -11.10
N ALA A 241 -21.08 12.76 -12.03
CA ALA A 241 -21.55 12.74 -13.41
C ALA A 241 -22.89 11.98 -13.53
N LYS A 242 -23.81 12.55 -14.29
CA LYS A 242 -25.08 11.88 -14.62
C LYS A 242 -24.87 10.83 -15.71
N TRP A 243 -25.25 9.59 -15.42
CA TRP A 243 -25.22 8.52 -16.41
C TRP A 243 -26.31 8.67 -17.46
N LEU A 244 -25.93 8.62 -18.73
CA LEU A 244 -26.83 8.45 -19.85
C LEU A 244 -26.91 6.95 -20.24
N ASN A 245 -25.77 6.28 -20.21
CA ASN A 245 -25.63 4.85 -20.43
C ASN A 245 -24.43 4.32 -19.62
N GLU A 246 -24.68 3.49 -18.62
CA GLU A 246 -23.63 2.98 -17.75
C GLU A 246 -22.73 1.95 -18.47
N GLY A 247 -23.30 1.11 -19.31
CA GLY A 247 -22.56 0.05 -20.00
C GLY A 247 -21.74 -0.79 -19.02
N ASP A 248 -20.47 -1.04 -19.37
CA ASP A 248 -19.51 -1.79 -18.53
C ASP A 248 -18.58 -0.86 -17.71
N ALA A 249 -19.12 0.26 -17.20
CA ALA A 249 -18.34 1.30 -16.53
C ALA A 249 -17.53 0.77 -15.31
N LYS A 250 -18.06 -0.22 -14.59
CA LYS A 250 -17.43 -0.80 -13.39
C LYS A 250 -16.14 -1.56 -13.69
N ASN A 251 -15.98 -2.08 -14.90
CA ASN A 251 -14.80 -2.84 -15.30
C ASN A 251 -13.91 -2.08 -16.28
N ARG A 252 -14.47 -1.10 -17.00
CA ARG A 252 -13.75 -0.36 -18.03
C ARG A 252 -12.76 0.62 -17.41
N ARG A 253 -11.48 0.46 -17.77
CA ARG A 253 -10.39 1.33 -17.35
C ARG A 253 -10.22 2.53 -18.27
N VAL A 254 -9.91 3.69 -17.69
CA VAL A 254 -9.59 4.94 -18.40
C VAL A 254 -8.08 5.05 -18.54
N LEU A 255 -7.54 4.67 -19.69
CA LEU A 255 -6.10 4.69 -19.96
C LEU A 255 -5.61 6.07 -20.37
N ASN A 256 -6.40 6.79 -21.16
CA ASN A 256 -6.08 8.13 -21.65
C ASN A 256 -7.29 9.05 -21.54
N THR A 257 -7.02 10.34 -21.37
CA THR A 257 -8.06 11.39 -21.42
C THR A 257 -7.76 12.33 -22.59
N LEU A 258 -8.73 12.50 -23.48
CA LEU A 258 -8.60 13.33 -24.66
C LEU A 258 -9.67 14.42 -24.63
N LEU A 259 -9.23 15.68 -24.75
CA LEU A 259 -10.14 16.81 -24.97
C LEU A 259 -10.47 16.91 -26.47
N VAL A 260 -11.73 16.74 -26.79
CA VAL A 260 -12.20 16.70 -28.19
C VAL A 260 -13.04 17.92 -28.49
N ALA A 261 -12.46 18.85 -29.24
CA ALA A 261 -13.10 20.06 -29.71
C ALA A 261 -13.29 20.04 -31.24
N ARG A 262 -13.63 18.87 -31.82
CA ARG A 262 -13.79 18.67 -33.27
C ARG A 262 -15.16 18.09 -33.60
N THR A 263 -15.55 18.18 -34.89
CA THR A 263 -16.78 17.55 -35.38
C THR A 263 -16.69 16.03 -35.39
N VAL A 264 -17.81 15.34 -35.22
CA VAL A 264 -17.92 13.88 -35.15
C VAL A 264 -17.19 13.17 -36.31
N ALA A 265 -17.23 13.77 -37.52
CA ALA A 265 -16.56 13.23 -38.72
C ALA A 265 -15.02 13.13 -38.57
N ASN A 266 -14.42 13.93 -37.71
CA ASN A 266 -12.96 14.02 -37.56
C ASN A 266 -12.45 13.40 -36.23
N ILE A 267 -13.30 12.69 -35.53
CA ILE A 267 -12.98 12.09 -34.19
C ILE A 267 -12.78 10.58 -34.30
N GLY A 268 -13.02 9.96 -35.46
CA GLY A 268 -13.04 8.52 -35.65
C GLY A 268 -11.84 7.80 -35.02
N ASP A 269 -10.64 8.31 -35.20
CA ASP A 269 -9.40 7.75 -34.67
C ASP A 269 -9.25 7.88 -33.13
N SER A 270 -10.05 8.75 -32.50
CA SER A 270 -10.04 8.96 -31.04
C SER A 270 -10.93 7.97 -30.28
N PHE A 271 -11.80 7.23 -30.98
CA PHE A 271 -12.67 6.23 -30.40
C PHE A 271 -11.95 4.88 -30.22
N THR A 272 -10.88 4.89 -29.45
CA THR A 272 -10.16 3.66 -29.11
C THR A 272 -10.50 3.20 -27.69
N ARG A 273 -10.35 1.89 -27.46
CA ARG A 273 -10.66 1.31 -26.15
C ARG A 273 -9.75 1.92 -25.08
N GLY A 274 -10.34 2.36 -23.98
CA GLY A 274 -9.60 2.96 -22.85
C GLY A 274 -9.47 4.49 -22.93
N ASN A 275 -9.93 5.14 -23.98
CA ASN A 275 -9.96 6.60 -24.05
C ASN A 275 -11.22 7.17 -23.38
N LEU A 276 -11.05 8.14 -22.50
CA LEU A 276 -12.08 9.03 -22.00
C LEU A 276 -12.08 10.27 -22.89
N LEU A 277 -13.18 10.49 -23.60
CA LEU A 277 -13.33 11.67 -24.44
C LEU A 277 -14.10 12.73 -23.68
N VAL A 278 -13.50 13.89 -23.50
CA VAL A 278 -14.14 15.08 -22.92
C VAL A 278 -14.50 16.02 -24.06
N THR A 279 -15.80 16.31 -24.22
CA THR A 279 -16.31 17.21 -25.26
C THR A 279 -16.92 18.44 -24.62
N ALA A 280 -16.85 19.56 -25.33
CA ALA A 280 -17.69 20.72 -24.99
C ALA A 280 -19.17 20.33 -25.20
N GLY A 281 -20.04 20.72 -24.27
CA GLY A 281 -21.47 20.51 -24.36
C GLY A 281 -22.14 21.46 -25.36
#